data_29ffae7f54a8323059be1db672bf6ade
#
_entry.id   29ffae7f54a8323059be1db672bf6ade
#
_cell.length_a   1.000
_cell.length_b   1.000
_cell.length_c   1.000
_cell.angle_alpha   90.00
_cell.angle_beta   90.00
_cell.angle_gamma   90.00
#
_symmetry.space_group_name_H-M   'P 1'
#
loop_
_entity.id
_entity.type
_entity.pdbx_description
1 polymer ?
#
loop_
_entity_poly.entity_id
_entity_poly.type
_entity_poly.pdbx_seq_one_letter_code
_entity_poly.pdbx_strand_id
1 'polypeptide(L)'
;MCIRDSLYQAAISDEKCVSKRHPMDKADAVYKSIVLGLAIPDGSRLPDYLAEPYVHEVFSLARAAGNEAHHLLGFLRFEELKNGVLIATVHPKHNILLLLADHFSGRLPQENFMIYDEGRQLAVLHKKGSPCVLTDASNLNADMITDYSSMELEYQKLWKGFFESIAIDARKNPALQNQNLPKRFRKDIVEFQ
;
A
#
# COMPACT_ATOMS: atom_id res chain seq x y z
N MET A 1 11.54 -13.14 0.84
CA MET A 1 11.67 -11.71 1.24
C MET A 1 13.08 -11.52 1.76
N CYS A 2 13.84 -10.58 1.22
CA CYS A 2 15.22 -10.30 1.66
C CYS A 2 15.21 -9.58 3.02
N ILE A 3 16.24 -9.79 3.85
CA ILE A 3 16.39 -9.08 5.15
C ILE A 3 16.32 -7.57 4.99
N ARG A 4 16.99 -7.04 3.98
CA ARG A 4 16.97 -5.61 3.65
C ARG A 4 15.53 -5.13 3.46
N ASP A 5 14.71 -5.91 2.76
CA ASP A 5 13.31 -5.57 2.51
C ASP A 5 12.50 -5.60 3.81
N SER A 6 12.75 -6.56 4.69
CA SER A 6 12.07 -6.64 6.00
C SER A 6 12.44 -5.47 6.90
N LEU A 7 13.71 -5.08 6.96
CA LEU A 7 14.19 -3.92 7.71
C LEU A 7 13.60 -2.62 7.16
N TYR A 8 13.55 -2.49 5.83
CA TYR A 8 12.95 -1.34 5.17
C TYR A 8 11.44 -1.26 5.46
N GLN A 9 10.71 -2.37 5.30
CA GLN A 9 9.27 -2.41 5.59
C GLN A 9 8.97 -2.11 7.06
N ALA A 10 9.80 -2.59 8.00
CA ALA A 10 9.67 -2.23 9.41
C ALA A 10 9.90 -0.73 9.64
N ALA A 11 10.90 -0.15 8.97
CA ALA A 11 11.22 1.27 9.10
C ALA A 11 10.10 2.19 8.59
N ILE A 12 9.44 1.82 7.48
CA ILE A 12 8.31 2.59 6.89
C ILE A 12 6.98 2.33 7.59
N SER A 13 6.90 1.34 8.50
CA SER A 13 5.71 1.10 9.30
C SER A 13 5.44 2.29 10.23
N ASP A 14 4.20 2.78 10.29
CA ASP A 14 3.81 3.85 11.22
C ASP A 14 3.48 3.31 12.62
N GLU A 15 3.44 2.01 12.80
CA GLU A 15 3.30 1.42 14.12
C GLU A 15 4.58 1.61 14.93
N LYS A 16 4.43 2.07 16.18
CA LYS A 16 5.57 2.34 17.07
C LYS A 16 6.10 1.07 17.70
N CYS A 17 5.21 0.14 18.02
CA CYS A 17 5.52 -1.14 18.65
C CYS A 17 4.32 -2.08 18.49
N VAL A 18 4.54 -3.33 18.09
CA VAL A 18 3.49 -4.37 17.97
C VAL A 18 3.41 -5.20 19.24
N SER A 19 4.53 -5.43 19.91
CA SER A 19 4.57 -6.29 21.08
C SER A 19 4.13 -5.58 22.36
N LYS A 20 3.02 -6.04 22.95
CA LYS A 20 2.59 -5.59 24.27
C LYS A 20 3.43 -6.17 25.43
N ARG A 21 4.13 -7.31 25.20
CA ARG A 21 4.93 -8.00 26.22
C ARG A 21 6.31 -7.38 26.41
N HIS A 22 6.90 -6.88 25.33
CA HIS A 22 8.22 -6.27 25.32
C HIS A 22 8.14 -4.97 24.50
N PRO A 23 7.60 -3.89 25.08
CA PRO A 23 7.49 -2.62 24.39
C PRO A 23 8.91 -2.11 24.10
N MET A 24 9.27 -2.12 22.84
CA MET A 24 10.55 -1.65 22.34
C MET A 24 10.28 -0.58 21.27
N ASP A 25 11.05 0.50 21.32
CA ASP A 25 10.98 1.49 20.25
C ASP A 25 11.39 0.86 18.91
N LYS A 26 10.67 1.23 17.84
CA LYS A 26 10.90 0.72 16.48
C LYS A 26 12.34 0.96 16.02
N ALA A 27 12.90 2.15 16.28
CA ALA A 27 14.26 2.49 15.90
C ALA A 27 15.28 1.59 16.60
N ASP A 28 15.08 1.34 17.89
CA ASP A 28 15.88 0.43 18.70
C ASP A 28 15.83 -1.00 18.17
N ALA A 29 14.63 -1.49 17.83
CA ALA A 29 14.44 -2.83 17.29
C ALA A 29 15.16 -3.00 15.94
N VAL A 30 15.01 -2.03 15.04
CA VAL A 30 15.69 -2.02 13.73
C VAL A 30 17.21 -1.98 13.92
N TYR A 31 17.72 -1.08 14.76
CA TYR A 31 19.14 -0.96 15.02
C TYR A 31 19.76 -2.25 15.58
N LYS A 32 19.15 -2.84 16.62
CA LYS A 32 19.62 -4.10 17.21
C LYS A 32 19.58 -5.27 16.23
N SER A 33 18.55 -5.32 15.38
CA SER A 33 18.45 -6.33 14.34
C SER A 33 19.53 -6.19 13.26
N ILE A 34 19.90 -4.96 12.91
CA ILE A 34 21.03 -4.70 11.99
C ILE A 34 22.35 -5.17 12.63
N VAL A 35 22.59 -4.79 13.88
CA VAL A 35 23.81 -5.18 14.62
C VAL A 35 23.93 -6.71 14.70
N LEU A 36 22.84 -7.41 15.04
CA LEU A 36 22.83 -8.87 15.06
C LEU A 36 23.09 -9.44 13.65
N GLY A 37 22.41 -8.91 12.63
CA GLY A 37 22.56 -9.38 11.25
C GLY A 37 23.98 -9.23 10.72
N LEU A 38 24.74 -8.24 11.19
CA LEU A 38 26.16 -8.05 10.86
C LEU A 38 27.08 -8.94 11.70
N ALA A 39 26.66 -9.36 12.89
CA ALA A 39 27.44 -10.19 13.80
C ALA A 39 27.37 -11.70 13.48
N ILE A 40 26.27 -12.17 12.88
CA ILE A 40 26.12 -13.57 12.48
C ILE A 40 26.85 -13.87 11.16
N PRO A 41 27.39 -15.11 10.99
CA PRO A 41 28.15 -15.47 9.80
C PRO A 41 27.40 -15.30 8.48
N ASP A 42 26.10 -15.51 8.50
CA ASP A 42 25.21 -15.32 7.36
C ASP A 42 24.00 -14.48 7.79
N GLY A 43 24.06 -13.16 7.47
CA GLY A 43 23.01 -12.22 7.78
C GLY A 43 21.64 -12.61 7.19
N SER A 44 21.60 -13.43 6.13
CA SER A 44 20.34 -13.91 5.54
C SER A 44 19.54 -14.79 6.50
N ARG A 45 20.15 -15.31 7.53
CA ARG A 45 19.56 -16.14 8.57
C ARG A 45 18.98 -15.36 9.76
N LEU A 46 18.98 -14.04 9.72
CA LEU A 46 18.34 -13.24 10.78
C LEU A 46 16.89 -13.68 11.10
N PRO A 47 16.07 -14.13 10.13
CA PRO A 47 14.74 -14.66 10.41
C PRO A 47 14.72 -15.89 11.33
N ASP A 48 15.83 -16.61 11.47
CA ASP A 48 15.94 -17.78 12.37
C ASP A 48 16.02 -17.35 13.85
N TYR A 49 16.30 -16.06 14.09
CA TYR A 49 16.47 -15.49 15.44
C TYR A 49 15.20 -14.81 15.97
N LEU A 50 14.02 -15.29 15.60
CA LEU A 50 12.74 -14.73 16.08
C LEU A 50 12.52 -14.87 17.60
N ALA A 51 13.33 -15.66 18.29
CA ALA A 51 13.35 -15.70 19.76
C ALA A 51 13.84 -14.38 20.37
N GLU A 52 14.65 -13.60 19.64
CA GLU A 52 15.10 -12.28 20.05
C GLU A 52 13.95 -11.27 19.91
N PRO A 53 13.56 -10.55 20.99
CA PRO A 53 12.39 -9.66 20.96
C PRO A 53 12.46 -8.57 19.88
N TYR A 54 13.64 -8.02 19.64
CA TYR A 54 13.85 -6.97 18.63
C TYR A 54 13.75 -7.50 17.18
N VAL A 55 14.19 -8.75 16.94
CA VAL A 55 14.03 -9.40 15.63
C VAL A 55 12.55 -9.70 15.40
N HIS A 56 11.87 -10.27 16.40
CA HIS A 56 10.43 -10.52 16.32
C HIS A 56 9.63 -9.25 16.04
N GLU A 57 9.97 -8.13 16.68
CA GLU A 57 9.31 -6.85 16.48
C GLU A 57 9.49 -6.36 15.04
N VAL A 58 10.73 -6.35 14.51
CA VAL A 58 11.03 -5.95 13.13
C VAL A 58 10.23 -6.78 12.13
N PHE A 59 10.21 -8.10 12.27
CA PHE A 59 9.48 -8.95 11.34
C PHE A 59 7.96 -8.81 11.47
N SER A 60 7.45 -8.48 12.66
CA SER A 60 6.02 -8.20 12.87
C SER A 60 5.61 -6.90 12.19
N LEU A 61 6.40 -5.83 12.32
CA LEU A 61 6.20 -4.55 11.65
C LEU A 61 6.29 -4.69 10.12
N ALA A 62 7.32 -5.40 9.63
CA ALA A 62 7.50 -5.67 8.21
C ALA A 62 6.31 -6.43 7.61
N ARG A 63 5.81 -7.44 8.34
CA ARG A 63 4.63 -8.20 7.91
C ARG A 63 3.39 -7.34 7.87
N ALA A 64 3.19 -6.44 8.83
CA ALA A 64 2.05 -5.53 8.85
C ALA A 64 2.05 -4.60 7.63
N ALA A 65 3.18 -3.95 7.34
CA ALA A 65 3.34 -3.08 6.18
C ALA A 65 3.23 -3.85 4.85
N GLY A 66 3.87 -5.02 4.76
CA GLY A 66 3.83 -5.87 3.58
C GLY A 66 2.42 -6.41 3.28
N ASN A 67 1.67 -6.83 4.30
CA ASN A 67 0.28 -7.27 4.14
C ASN A 67 -0.61 -6.12 3.66
N GLU A 68 -0.43 -4.91 4.19
CA GLU A 68 -1.19 -3.75 3.72
C GLU A 68 -0.87 -3.41 2.27
N ALA A 69 0.41 -3.40 1.89
CA ALA A 69 0.82 -3.23 0.50
C ALA A 69 0.17 -4.28 -0.41
N HIS A 70 0.23 -5.56 -0.01
CA HIS A 70 -0.38 -6.66 -0.77
C HIS A 70 -1.90 -6.46 -0.97
N HIS A 71 -2.62 -6.03 0.06
CA HIS A 71 -4.05 -5.72 -0.07
C HIS A 71 -4.29 -4.58 -1.07
N LEU A 72 -3.53 -3.49 -0.96
CA LEU A 72 -3.68 -2.34 -1.86
C LEU A 72 -3.30 -2.65 -3.30
N LEU A 73 -2.35 -3.56 -3.55
CA LEU A 73 -2.07 -4.04 -4.91
C LEU A 73 -3.31 -4.68 -5.59
N GLY A 74 -4.20 -5.29 -4.79
CA GLY A 74 -5.45 -5.87 -5.30
C GLY A 74 -6.62 -4.89 -5.36
N PHE A 75 -6.65 -3.91 -4.46
CA PHE A 75 -7.81 -3.03 -4.27
C PHE A 75 -7.65 -1.65 -4.90
N LEU A 76 -6.43 -1.19 -5.14
CA LEU A 76 -6.17 0.10 -5.77
C LEU A 76 -6.84 0.15 -7.15
N ARG A 77 -7.55 1.23 -7.41
CA ARG A 77 -8.19 1.54 -8.70
C ARG A 77 -7.59 2.81 -9.25
N PHE A 78 -7.23 2.77 -10.51
CA PHE A 78 -6.84 3.95 -11.26
C PHE A 78 -8.06 4.51 -11.97
N GLU A 79 -8.21 5.80 -11.91
CA GLU A 79 -9.27 6.59 -12.56
C GLU A 79 -8.61 7.55 -13.55
N GLU A 80 -9.16 7.68 -14.75
CA GLU A 80 -8.58 8.52 -15.78
C GLU A 80 -9.05 9.97 -15.65
N LEU A 81 -8.10 10.88 -15.51
CA LEU A 81 -8.35 12.33 -15.58
C LEU A 81 -8.50 12.80 -17.03
N LYS A 82 -9.13 13.96 -17.24
CA LYS A 82 -9.29 14.57 -18.57
C LYS A 82 -7.99 14.80 -19.34
N ASN A 83 -6.89 14.94 -18.63
CA ASN A 83 -5.57 15.10 -19.23
C ASN A 83 -4.89 13.76 -19.61
N GLY A 84 -5.59 12.63 -19.45
CA GLY A 84 -5.07 11.29 -19.76
C GLY A 84 -4.11 10.71 -18.70
N VAL A 85 -4.00 11.33 -17.53
CA VAL A 85 -3.22 10.78 -16.41
C VAL A 85 -4.12 9.87 -15.57
N LEU A 86 -3.61 8.69 -15.25
CA LEU A 86 -4.28 7.77 -14.33
C LEU A 86 -3.98 8.17 -12.89
N ILE A 87 -5.00 8.38 -12.08
CA ILE A 87 -4.85 8.69 -10.66
C ILE A 87 -5.41 7.58 -9.79
N ALA A 88 -4.74 7.29 -8.68
CA ALA A 88 -5.25 6.43 -7.63
C ALA A 88 -5.05 7.11 -6.28
N THR A 89 -6.13 7.33 -5.54
CA THR A 89 -6.09 7.85 -4.17
C THR A 89 -6.11 6.70 -3.18
N VAL A 90 -5.24 6.74 -2.18
CA VAL A 90 -5.10 5.70 -1.16
C VAL A 90 -4.96 6.28 0.24
N HIS A 91 -5.35 5.50 1.24
CA HIS A 91 -5.28 5.90 2.65
C HIS A 91 -4.63 4.78 3.49
N PRO A 92 -3.35 4.47 3.23
CA PRO A 92 -2.68 3.41 3.94
C PRO A 92 -2.33 3.81 5.38
N LYS A 93 -2.27 2.83 6.28
CA LYS A 93 -1.72 3.00 7.64
C LYS A 93 -0.22 3.26 7.61
N HIS A 94 0.49 2.52 6.74
CA HIS A 94 1.94 2.56 6.63
C HIS A 94 2.38 3.37 5.40
N ASN A 95 3.58 3.94 5.44
CA ASN A 95 4.13 4.67 4.29
C ASN A 95 4.62 3.72 3.20
N ILE A 96 3.70 3.12 2.47
CA ILE A 96 3.95 2.06 1.49
C ILE A 96 3.91 2.52 0.03
N LEU A 97 3.84 3.83 -0.23
CA LEU A 97 3.75 4.37 -1.58
C LEU A 97 4.83 3.85 -2.53
N LEU A 98 6.08 3.74 -2.06
CA LEU A 98 7.17 3.24 -2.90
C LEU A 98 7.02 1.75 -3.24
N LEU A 99 6.43 0.95 -2.34
CA LEU A 99 6.14 -0.46 -2.63
C LEU A 99 5.05 -0.60 -3.71
N LEU A 100 4.03 0.27 -3.66
CA LEU A 100 3.00 0.32 -4.70
C LEU A 100 3.57 0.81 -6.03
N ALA A 101 4.39 1.86 -5.98
CA ALA A 101 5.02 2.45 -7.16
C ALA A 101 5.88 1.45 -7.94
N ASP A 102 6.69 0.67 -7.24
CA ASP A 102 7.55 -0.36 -7.85
C ASP A 102 6.71 -1.40 -8.61
N HIS A 103 5.62 -1.87 -8.00
CA HIS A 103 4.72 -2.83 -8.66
C HIS A 103 4.03 -2.23 -9.89
N PHE A 104 3.43 -1.04 -9.76
CA PHE A 104 2.64 -0.46 -10.84
C PHE A 104 3.49 0.10 -11.98
N SER A 105 4.71 0.56 -11.72
CA SER A 105 5.64 0.95 -12.79
C SER A 105 6.02 -0.24 -13.68
N GLY A 106 6.17 -1.42 -13.10
CA GLY A 106 6.37 -2.65 -13.86
C GLY A 106 5.14 -3.11 -14.63
N ARG A 107 3.93 -2.86 -14.10
CA ARG A 107 2.66 -3.29 -14.71
C ARG A 107 2.14 -2.31 -15.76
N LEU A 108 2.37 -1.02 -15.57
CA LEU A 108 1.89 0.09 -16.43
C LEU A 108 3.05 0.96 -16.94
N PRO A 109 4.08 0.36 -17.59
CA PRO A 109 5.30 1.10 -17.95
C PRO A 109 5.05 2.14 -19.04
N GLN A 110 3.94 2.03 -19.77
CA GLN A 110 3.59 2.92 -20.89
C GLN A 110 2.58 4.01 -20.51
N GLU A 111 2.11 4.01 -19.26
CA GLU A 111 1.10 4.94 -18.79
C GLU A 111 1.71 6.04 -17.91
N ASN A 112 1.09 7.21 -17.94
CA ASN A 112 1.38 8.26 -16.97
C ASN A 112 0.42 8.06 -15.78
N PHE A 113 0.95 7.85 -14.60
CA PHE A 113 0.09 7.67 -13.44
C PHE A 113 0.60 8.39 -12.19
N MET A 114 -0.31 8.64 -11.28
CA MET A 114 -0.06 9.15 -9.95
C MET A 114 -0.75 8.27 -8.90
N ILE A 115 -0.03 7.91 -7.84
CA ILE A 115 -0.61 7.30 -6.65
C ILE A 115 -0.49 8.33 -5.52
N TYR A 116 -1.62 8.77 -4.97
CA TYR A 116 -1.72 9.83 -3.98
C TYR A 116 -2.12 9.28 -2.61
N ASP A 117 -1.27 9.44 -1.61
CA ASP A 117 -1.59 9.19 -0.20
C ASP A 117 -2.14 10.48 0.41
N GLU A 118 -3.46 10.54 0.51
CA GLU A 118 -4.15 11.71 1.05
C GLU A 118 -3.80 11.94 2.52
N GLY A 119 -3.59 10.87 3.30
CA GLY A 119 -3.30 10.98 4.72
C GLY A 119 -1.95 11.62 5.02
N ARG A 120 -0.94 11.39 4.16
CA ARG A 120 0.42 11.94 4.29
C ARG A 120 0.70 13.09 3.36
N GLN A 121 -0.24 13.39 2.45
CA GLN A 121 -0.06 14.38 1.39
C GLN A 121 1.22 14.14 0.57
N LEU A 122 1.47 12.86 0.25
CA LEU A 122 2.56 12.41 -0.58
C LEU A 122 2.02 11.81 -1.87
N ALA A 123 2.72 12.00 -2.97
CA ALA A 123 2.38 11.35 -4.22
C ALA A 123 3.60 10.69 -4.86
N VAL A 124 3.36 9.57 -5.53
CA VAL A 124 4.30 9.00 -6.48
C VAL A 124 3.82 9.29 -7.88
N LEU A 125 4.69 9.88 -8.67
CA LEU A 125 4.46 10.20 -10.08
C LEU A 125 5.27 9.24 -10.95
N HIS A 126 4.61 8.64 -11.94
CA HIS A 126 5.22 7.87 -13.00
C HIS A 126 4.94 8.52 -14.35
N LYS A 127 5.99 8.83 -15.08
CA LYS A 127 5.90 9.23 -16.46
C LYS A 127 6.31 8.06 -17.34
N LYS A 128 5.56 7.81 -18.41
CA LYS A 128 5.87 6.78 -19.41
C LYS A 128 7.37 6.67 -19.70
N GLY A 129 7.90 5.47 -19.49
CA GLY A 129 9.30 5.15 -19.76
C GLY A 129 10.33 5.80 -18.81
N SER A 130 9.88 6.36 -17.67
CA SER A 130 10.74 7.00 -16.69
C SER A 130 10.58 6.34 -15.30
N PRO A 131 11.58 6.43 -14.42
CA PRO A 131 11.44 6.00 -13.03
C PRO A 131 10.33 6.77 -12.29
N CYS A 132 9.77 6.13 -11.27
CA CYS A 132 8.84 6.79 -10.35
C CYS A 132 9.56 7.86 -9.51
N VAL A 133 8.88 8.96 -9.24
CA VAL A 133 9.36 10.05 -8.39
C VAL A 133 8.38 10.25 -7.24
N LEU A 134 8.89 10.18 -6.00
CA LEU A 134 8.14 10.55 -4.81
C LEU A 134 8.20 12.07 -4.63
N THR A 135 7.06 12.71 -4.41
CA THR A 135 6.95 14.16 -4.25
C THR A 135 5.99 14.51 -3.12
N ASP A 136 6.19 15.69 -2.55
CA ASP A 136 5.21 16.33 -1.69
C ASP A 136 4.00 16.78 -2.52
N ALA A 137 2.82 16.46 -2.03
CA ALA A 137 1.53 16.75 -2.66
C ALA A 137 0.63 17.62 -1.77
N SER A 138 1.20 18.30 -0.78
CA SER A 138 0.47 19.16 0.17
C SER A 138 -0.24 20.35 -0.52
N ASN A 139 0.24 20.76 -1.69
CA ASN A 139 -0.35 21.82 -2.50
C ASN A 139 -1.26 21.29 -3.62
N LEU A 140 -1.58 19.99 -3.62
CA LEU A 140 -2.43 19.39 -4.64
C LEU A 140 -3.88 19.86 -4.42
N ASN A 141 -4.47 20.51 -5.44
CA ASN A 141 -5.86 20.92 -5.35
C ASN A 141 -6.80 19.73 -5.58
N ALA A 142 -7.79 19.55 -4.71
CA ALA A 142 -8.78 18.48 -4.84
C ALA A 142 -9.49 18.48 -6.20
N ASP A 143 -9.76 19.65 -6.78
CA ASP A 143 -10.39 19.76 -8.10
C ASP A 143 -9.53 19.16 -9.22
N MET A 144 -8.21 19.16 -9.07
CA MET A 144 -7.30 18.60 -10.08
C MET A 144 -7.28 17.07 -10.08
N ILE A 145 -7.58 16.45 -8.94
CA ILE A 145 -7.56 15.00 -8.76
C ILE A 145 -8.93 14.35 -8.97
N THR A 146 -9.97 15.15 -9.15
CA THR A 146 -11.36 14.70 -9.38
C THR A 146 -11.92 15.10 -10.74
N ASP A 147 -11.09 15.73 -11.61
CA ASP A 147 -11.51 16.11 -12.96
C ASP A 147 -11.41 14.94 -13.95
N TYR A 148 -12.29 13.96 -13.73
CA TYR A 148 -12.32 12.71 -14.49
C TYR A 148 -12.72 12.91 -15.95
N SER A 149 -12.22 12.03 -16.84
CA SER A 149 -12.64 11.99 -18.22
C SER A 149 -14.12 11.57 -18.34
N SER A 150 -14.79 11.98 -19.41
CA SER A 150 -16.17 11.55 -19.66
C SER A 150 -16.28 10.03 -19.83
N MET A 151 -15.24 9.43 -20.42
CA MET A 151 -15.15 7.98 -20.61
C MET A 151 -15.00 7.25 -19.27
N GLU A 152 -14.19 7.78 -18.35
CA GLU A 152 -14.05 7.25 -16.99
C GLU A 152 -15.40 7.22 -16.27
N LEU A 153 -16.17 8.32 -16.32
CA LEU A 153 -17.48 8.40 -15.70
C LEU A 153 -18.48 7.39 -16.28
N GLU A 154 -18.40 7.09 -17.56
CA GLU A 154 -19.19 6.05 -18.21
C GLU A 154 -18.77 4.65 -17.77
N TYR A 155 -17.47 4.38 -17.72
CA TYR A 155 -16.94 3.10 -17.24
C TYR A 155 -17.30 2.83 -15.79
N GLN A 156 -17.24 3.82 -14.92
CA GLN A 156 -17.66 3.66 -13.52
C GLN A 156 -19.14 3.28 -13.40
N LYS A 157 -20.01 3.90 -14.21
CA LYS A 157 -21.45 3.54 -14.25
C LYS A 157 -21.65 2.11 -14.75
N LEU A 158 -20.98 1.74 -15.82
CA LEU A 158 -21.03 0.38 -16.39
C LEU A 158 -20.51 -0.64 -15.38
N TRP A 159 -19.42 -0.34 -14.69
CA TRP A 159 -18.83 -1.23 -13.69
C TRP A 159 -19.75 -1.44 -12.49
N LYS A 160 -20.36 -0.37 -11.95
CA LYS A 160 -21.35 -0.48 -10.87
C LYS A 160 -22.55 -1.33 -11.29
N GLY A 161 -23.12 -1.08 -12.47
CA GLY A 161 -24.24 -1.87 -13.01
C GLY A 161 -23.87 -3.34 -13.23
N PHE A 162 -22.68 -3.62 -13.74
CA PHE A 162 -22.17 -4.99 -13.87
C PHE A 162 -22.03 -5.66 -12.49
N PHE A 163 -21.40 -5.01 -11.53
CA PHE A 163 -21.20 -5.54 -10.18
C PHE A 163 -22.53 -5.89 -9.51
N GLU A 164 -23.55 -5.04 -9.66
CA GLU A 164 -24.91 -5.29 -9.15
C GLU A 164 -25.59 -6.47 -9.88
N SER A 165 -25.43 -6.55 -11.19
CA SER A 165 -26.10 -7.57 -12.03
C SER A 165 -25.59 -8.98 -11.79
N ILE A 166 -24.29 -9.14 -11.45
CA ILE A 166 -23.69 -10.46 -11.16
C ILE A 166 -23.85 -10.88 -9.70
N ALA A 167 -24.36 -9.99 -8.84
CA ALA A 167 -24.56 -10.28 -7.42
C ALA A 167 -25.62 -11.37 -7.22
N ILE A 168 -25.24 -12.46 -6.57
CA ILE A 168 -26.15 -13.54 -6.21
C ILE A 168 -26.53 -13.39 -4.75
N ASP A 169 -27.77 -12.97 -4.47
CA ASP A 169 -28.25 -12.69 -3.12
C ASP A 169 -28.09 -13.87 -2.15
N ALA A 170 -28.34 -15.09 -2.62
CA ALA A 170 -28.17 -16.31 -1.82
C ALA A 170 -26.71 -16.57 -1.39
N ARG A 171 -25.72 -15.91 -1.99
CA ARG A 171 -24.29 -16.02 -1.69
C ARG A 171 -23.76 -14.85 -0.86
N LYS A 172 -24.59 -13.89 -0.51
CA LYS A 172 -24.17 -12.76 0.32
C LYS A 172 -23.67 -13.23 1.68
N ASN A 173 -22.40 -12.99 1.95
CA ASN A 173 -21.76 -13.29 3.24
C ASN A 173 -20.94 -12.07 3.70
N PRO A 174 -21.56 -11.15 4.49
CA PRO A 174 -20.89 -9.94 4.95
C PRO A 174 -19.66 -10.20 5.84
N ALA A 175 -19.66 -11.31 6.59
CA ALA A 175 -18.52 -11.68 7.42
C ALA A 175 -17.30 -12.03 6.57
N LEU A 176 -17.48 -12.91 5.58
CA LEU A 176 -16.44 -13.28 4.62
C LEU A 176 -15.99 -12.09 3.77
N GLN A 177 -16.93 -11.24 3.35
CA GLN A 177 -16.61 -10.03 2.62
C GLN A 177 -15.74 -9.08 3.45
N ASN A 178 -16.04 -8.90 4.76
CA ASN A 178 -15.23 -8.07 5.64
C ASN A 178 -13.83 -8.65 5.91
N GLN A 179 -13.72 -9.97 5.91
CA GLN A 179 -12.43 -10.65 6.05
C GLN A 179 -11.54 -10.44 4.83
N ASN A 180 -12.08 -10.59 3.62
CA ASN A 180 -11.32 -10.49 2.37
C ASN A 180 -11.13 -9.04 1.92
N LEU A 181 -12.10 -8.16 2.19
CA LEU A 181 -12.06 -6.74 1.88
C LEU A 181 -12.46 -5.93 3.12
N PRO A 182 -11.51 -5.61 4.01
CA PRO A 182 -11.75 -4.81 5.20
C PRO A 182 -12.39 -3.45 4.86
N LYS A 183 -13.31 -3.00 5.71
CA LYS A 183 -14.10 -1.77 5.48
C LYS A 183 -13.24 -0.53 5.19
N ARG A 184 -12.03 -0.47 5.76
CA ARG A 184 -11.11 0.67 5.58
C ARG A 184 -10.70 0.90 4.12
N PHE A 185 -10.66 -0.16 3.30
CA PHE A 185 -10.29 -0.06 1.88
C PHE A 185 -11.46 0.26 0.96
N ARG A 186 -12.73 0.11 1.44
CA ARG A 186 -13.92 0.26 0.59
C ARG A 186 -14.16 1.67 0.10
N LYS A 187 -13.69 2.66 0.84
CA LYS A 187 -13.84 4.07 0.45
C LYS A 187 -13.07 4.44 -0.82
N ASP A 188 -12.00 3.67 -1.11
CA ASP A 188 -11.13 3.89 -2.25
C ASP A 188 -11.52 3.01 -3.46
N ILE A 189 -12.68 2.32 -3.39
CA ILE A 189 -13.13 1.36 -4.39
C ILE A 189 -14.49 1.79 -4.96
N VAL A 190 -14.54 1.98 -6.27
CA VAL A 190 -15.70 2.50 -7.00
C VAL A 190 -17.00 1.72 -6.73
N GLU A 191 -16.91 0.40 -6.55
CA GLU A 191 -18.06 -0.49 -6.30
C GLU A 191 -18.75 -0.25 -4.95
N PHE A 192 -18.13 0.49 -4.03
CA PHE A 192 -18.65 0.76 -2.69
C PHE A 192 -18.92 2.25 -2.41
N GLN A 193 -18.75 3.10 -3.42
CA GLN A 193 -19.02 4.54 -3.36
C GLN A 193 -20.47 4.88 -3.73
#